data_2e6fc2400c60b3343afbcc9d2e1b5298
#
_entry.id   2e6fc2400c60b3343afbcc9d2e1b5298
#
_cell.length_a   1.000
_cell.length_b   1.000
_cell.length_c   1.000
_cell.angle_alpha   90.00
_cell.angle_beta   90.00
_cell.angle_gamma   90.00
#
_symmetry.space_group_name_H-M   'P 1'
#
loop_
_entity.id
_entity.type
_entity.pdbx_description
1 polymer ?
#
loop_
_entity_poly.entity_id
_entity_poly.type
_entity_poly.pdbx_seq_one_letter_code
_entity_poly.pdbx_strand_id
1 'polypeptide(L)'
;MLTRRKFLKNSAAITGGVSIVGLSSAAISGCSSSKDPLFKISLAEWSLNKSIFGKSRQLGWEEFAKLLADDPDALLQGDVKHLDFAKVARQDFGIGAVEYVNTFFFNKATNKNYLKEMKTIANGEGVKSLLIMCDAEGALGDPAAAARTNAVENHYKWIDAANYLGCHSIRVNAQSEGGYDEQIKLAADGLSQLTEYGTKYDINVIVENHGGLSSNGKWLSGVIDMVNHPRCGTLPDFGNFYLGTWEDKGNDWYDRYVGVEELMPYAKAVSDKSHNFNEDGDEKDTDYSKMMRIVLDAGYRGYVGIEYEGSDLSEMDGIAATKRLLEKVRDELAYKYN
;
A
#
# COMPACT_ATOMS: atom_id res chain seq x y z
N MET A 1 0.78 -1.52 43.84
CA MET A 1 1.76 -2.63 43.80
C MET A 1 1.08 -3.89 44.28
N LEU A 2 0.66 -4.76 43.34
CA LEU A 2 0.16 -6.12 43.65
C LEU A 2 0.85 -7.06 42.65
N THR A 3 1.76 -7.84 43.18
CA THR A 3 2.71 -8.69 42.48
C THR A 3 2.06 -9.99 41.96
N ARG A 4 2.50 -10.42 40.79
CA ARG A 4 2.13 -11.62 39.99
C ARG A 4 2.36 -13.00 40.65
N ARG A 5 2.21 -13.16 41.95
CA ARG A 5 2.59 -14.41 42.69
C ARG A 5 1.49 -15.07 43.51
N LYS A 6 0.20 -14.92 43.14
CA LYS A 6 -0.92 -15.54 43.91
C LYS A 6 -1.94 -16.34 43.08
N PHE A 7 -1.58 -16.91 41.95
CA PHE A 7 -2.54 -17.70 41.17
C PHE A 7 -2.16 -19.20 40.96
N LEU A 8 -1.21 -19.72 41.66
CA LEU A 8 -0.85 -21.14 41.56
C LEU A 8 -0.75 -21.77 42.94
N LYS A 9 -1.88 -22.00 43.60
CA LYS A 9 -2.03 -22.97 44.69
C LYS A 9 -3.52 -23.14 44.95
N ASN A 10 -4.15 -24.13 44.32
CA ASN A 10 -5.27 -24.94 44.82
C ASN A 10 -5.77 -25.84 43.67
N SER A 11 -5.19 -27.01 43.54
CA SER A 11 -5.80 -28.19 42.96
C SER A 11 -4.96 -29.40 43.34
N ALA A 12 -5.27 -30.00 44.46
CA ALA A 12 -4.88 -31.35 44.74
C ALA A 12 -5.99 -32.07 45.53
N ALA A 13 -6.36 -33.22 45.03
CA ALA A 13 -7.03 -34.34 45.63
C ALA A 13 -8.54 -34.29 45.88
N ILE A 14 -9.27 -35.08 45.11
CA ILE A 14 -10.17 -36.11 45.68
C ILE A 14 -10.28 -37.25 44.61
N THR A 15 -9.78 -38.44 45.01
CA THR A 15 -10.01 -39.75 44.40
C THR A 15 -11.36 -40.31 44.86
N GLY A 16 -12.18 -40.78 43.92
CA GLY A 16 -13.43 -41.51 44.25
C GLY A 16 -14.08 -42.00 42.98
N GLY A 17 -13.88 -43.28 42.67
CA GLY A 17 -14.45 -43.92 41.46
C GLY A 17 -15.93 -44.16 41.56
N VAL A 18 -16.66 -43.99 40.44
CA VAL A 18 -17.87 -44.69 40.07
C VAL A 18 -17.92 -44.79 38.54
N SER A 19 -17.96 -46.03 38.06
CA SER A 19 -18.21 -46.39 36.67
C SER A 19 -19.66 -46.15 36.31
N ILE A 20 -19.96 -45.31 35.34
CA ILE A 20 -21.25 -45.29 34.62
C ILE A 20 -21.02 -45.15 33.15
N VAL A 21 -21.59 -46.09 32.44
CA VAL A 21 -21.84 -46.38 31.05
C VAL A 21 -21.93 -45.14 30.13
N GLY A 22 -21.34 -45.27 28.95
CA GLY A 22 -21.20 -44.28 27.90
C GLY A 22 -22.48 -43.64 27.38
N LEU A 23 -22.30 -42.40 27.06
CA LEU A 23 -22.98 -41.69 25.99
C LEU A 23 -21.92 -40.80 25.32
N SER A 24 -21.43 -41.34 24.20
CA SER A 24 -20.55 -40.58 23.30
C SER A 24 -21.32 -39.41 22.72
N SER A 25 -21.27 -38.27 23.41
CA SER A 25 -21.56 -36.98 22.78
C SER A 25 -20.42 -36.63 21.84
N ALA A 26 -20.56 -37.01 20.57
CA ALA A 26 -19.72 -36.43 19.54
C ALA A 26 -19.91 -34.92 19.60
N ALA A 27 -18.97 -34.22 20.25
CA ALA A 27 -18.79 -32.82 20.04
C ALA A 27 -18.46 -32.59 18.57
N ILE A 28 -19.46 -32.27 17.77
CA ILE A 28 -19.27 -31.71 16.44
C ILE A 28 -18.59 -30.36 16.71
N SER A 29 -17.25 -30.38 16.75
CA SER A 29 -16.48 -29.16 16.51
C SER A 29 -16.81 -28.72 15.10
N GLY A 30 -17.86 -27.91 14.99
CA GLY A 30 -18.11 -27.15 13.79
C GLY A 30 -16.90 -26.27 13.56
N CYS A 31 -15.93 -26.71 12.75
CA CYS A 31 -15.08 -25.80 12.03
C CYS A 31 -16.02 -24.94 11.17
N SER A 32 -16.47 -23.82 11.70
CA SER A 32 -16.91 -22.73 10.85
C SER A 32 -15.67 -22.37 10.04
N SER A 33 -15.58 -22.84 8.80
CA SER A 33 -14.68 -22.23 7.85
C SER A 33 -15.10 -20.77 7.77
N SER A 34 -14.38 -19.90 8.47
CA SER A 34 -14.51 -18.48 8.25
C SER A 34 -14.21 -18.28 6.77
N LYS A 35 -15.23 -17.94 5.98
CA LYS A 35 -14.98 -17.55 4.59
C LYS A 35 -13.89 -16.48 4.61
N ASP A 36 -12.98 -16.53 3.65
CA ASP A 36 -12.00 -15.44 3.49
C ASP A 36 -12.75 -14.11 3.36
N PRO A 37 -12.25 -13.04 3.99
CA PRO A 37 -12.90 -11.73 3.87
C PRO A 37 -12.90 -11.27 2.41
N LEU A 38 -13.91 -10.48 2.01
CA LEU A 38 -14.05 -9.96 0.64
C LEU A 38 -12.78 -9.30 0.11
N PHE A 39 -12.07 -8.62 1.00
CA PHE A 39 -10.72 -8.07 0.77
C PHE A 39 -9.99 -8.00 2.11
N LYS A 40 -8.67 -7.89 2.02
CA LYS A 40 -7.78 -7.72 3.18
C LYS A 40 -7.33 -6.27 3.25
N ILE A 41 -6.92 -5.84 4.43
CA ILE A 41 -6.45 -4.48 4.66
C ILE A 41 -4.93 -4.51 4.84
N SER A 42 -4.21 -3.63 4.15
CA SER A 42 -2.81 -3.30 4.35
C SER A 42 -2.65 -1.85 4.80
N LEU A 43 -1.45 -1.48 5.21
CA LEU A 43 -1.09 -0.11 5.56
C LEU A 43 0.04 0.36 4.66
N ALA A 44 -0.18 1.48 3.97
CA ALA A 44 0.85 2.21 3.24
C ALA A 44 1.65 3.09 4.19
N GLU A 45 2.98 3.01 4.10
CA GLU A 45 3.90 3.72 4.99
C GLU A 45 3.77 5.24 4.87
N TRP A 46 3.32 5.72 3.70
CA TRP A 46 3.08 7.15 3.50
C TRP A 46 2.07 7.74 4.49
N SER A 47 1.14 6.93 5.01
CA SER A 47 0.22 7.34 6.08
C SER A 47 0.91 7.85 7.36
N LEU A 48 2.20 7.54 7.55
CA LEU A 48 3.02 7.98 8.69
C LEU A 48 4.12 8.96 8.27
N ASN A 49 3.98 9.63 7.11
CA ASN A 49 5.01 10.49 6.55
C ASN A 49 5.43 11.64 7.48
N LYS A 50 4.48 12.24 8.20
CA LYS A 50 4.77 13.31 9.16
C LYS A 50 5.48 12.78 10.41
N SER A 51 5.07 11.60 10.88
CA SER A 51 5.67 10.94 12.05
C SER A 51 7.07 10.41 11.78
N ILE A 52 7.41 10.08 10.51
CA ILE A 52 8.75 9.59 10.12
C ILE A 52 9.67 10.75 9.70
N PHE A 53 9.20 11.66 8.83
CA PHE A 53 10.00 12.80 8.40
C PHE A 53 10.09 13.93 9.44
N GLY A 54 9.10 14.04 10.34
CA GLY A 54 9.08 15.09 11.34
C GLY A 54 9.18 16.50 10.71
N LYS A 55 10.16 17.27 11.13
CA LYS A 55 10.37 18.65 10.63
C LYS A 55 10.72 18.70 9.14
N SER A 56 11.33 17.65 8.59
CA SER A 56 11.68 17.62 7.16
C SER A 56 10.46 17.62 6.25
N ARG A 57 9.26 17.28 6.77
CA ARG A 57 7.99 17.37 6.03
C ARG A 57 7.58 18.81 5.68
N GLN A 58 8.22 19.81 6.30
CA GLN A 58 7.98 21.24 6.06
C GLN A 58 8.94 21.86 5.05
N LEU A 59 9.94 21.08 4.58
CA LEU A 59 10.88 21.54 3.55
C LEU A 59 10.17 21.74 2.22
N GLY A 60 10.64 22.74 1.45
CA GLY A 60 10.27 22.87 0.05
C GLY A 60 10.81 21.69 -0.78
N TRP A 61 10.15 21.41 -1.91
CA TRP A 61 10.50 20.26 -2.75
C TRP A 61 11.98 20.23 -3.17
N GLU A 62 12.54 21.36 -3.57
CA GLU A 62 13.95 21.43 -3.98
C GLU A 62 14.91 21.03 -2.87
N GLU A 63 14.69 21.52 -1.65
CA GLU A 63 15.52 21.19 -0.49
C GLU A 63 15.32 19.72 -0.08
N PHE A 64 14.09 19.25 -0.08
CA PHE A 64 13.77 17.86 0.21
C PHE A 64 14.44 16.92 -0.81
N ALA A 65 14.30 17.19 -2.11
CA ALA A 65 14.89 16.37 -3.17
C ALA A 65 16.43 16.37 -3.10
N LYS A 66 17.03 17.53 -2.77
CA LYS A 66 18.48 17.63 -2.57
C LYS A 66 18.94 16.77 -1.39
N LEU A 67 18.28 16.85 -0.24
CA LEU A 67 18.63 16.03 0.92
C LEU A 67 18.39 14.53 0.64
N LEU A 68 17.32 14.17 -0.07
CA LEU A 68 17.04 12.80 -0.45
C LEU A 68 18.16 12.21 -1.31
N ALA A 69 18.77 13.02 -2.19
CA ALA A 69 19.89 12.60 -3.02
C ALA A 69 21.23 12.55 -2.25
N ASP A 70 21.52 13.55 -1.41
CA ASP A 70 22.82 13.76 -0.78
C ASP A 70 22.95 13.02 0.57
N ASP A 71 21.91 13.07 1.42
CA ASP A 71 21.86 12.48 2.76
C ASP A 71 20.43 12.14 3.17
N PRO A 72 19.81 11.08 2.60
CA PRO A 72 18.43 10.73 2.88
C PRO A 72 18.14 10.42 4.35
N ASP A 73 19.13 9.97 5.11
CA ASP A 73 18.96 9.72 6.55
C ASP A 73 18.69 11.01 7.35
N ALA A 74 19.18 12.17 6.86
CA ALA A 74 18.91 13.46 7.47
C ALA A 74 17.42 13.92 7.33
N LEU A 75 16.65 13.30 6.42
CA LEU A 75 15.22 13.55 6.30
C LEU A 75 14.40 12.88 7.40
N LEU A 76 14.91 11.83 8.04
CA LEU A 76 14.18 11.00 9.00
C LEU A 76 14.25 11.61 10.42
N GLN A 77 13.56 12.73 10.63
CA GLN A 77 13.62 13.53 11.87
C GLN A 77 12.40 13.33 12.78
N GLY A 78 11.53 12.40 12.47
CA GLY A 78 10.33 12.11 13.26
C GLY A 78 10.56 11.14 14.41
N ASP A 79 9.51 10.93 15.17
CA ASP A 79 9.54 10.05 16.36
C ASP A 79 9.36 8.57 15.98
N VAL A 80 8.77 8.28 14.82
CA VAL A 80 8.60 6.93 14.28
C VAL A 80 9.79 6.60 13.37
N LYS A 81 10.46 5.49 13.64
CA LYS A 81 11.53 5.00 12.77
C LYS A 81 10.97 4.12 11.68
N HIS A 82 11.48 4.26 10.45
CA HIS A 82 11.09 3.41 9.34
C HIS A 82 11.13 1.89 9.70
N LEU A 83 12.14 1.42 10.41
CA LEU A 83 12.24 0.02 10.83
C LEU A 83 11.11 -0.43 11.78
N ASP A 84 10.47 0.48 12.50
CA ASP A 84 9.34 0.15 13.39
C ASP A 84 8.00 0.08 12.64
N PHE A 85 7.94 0.42 11.35
CA PHE A 85 6.69 0.52 10.59
C PHE A 85 5.84 -0.76 10.62
N ALA A 86 6.43 -1.92 10.33
CA ALA A 86 5.71 -3.20 10.39
C ALA A 86 5.17 -3.51 11.80
N LYS A 87 5.90 -3.11 12.84
CA LYS A 87 5.49 -3.25 14.23
C LYS A 87 4.33 -2.31 14.56
N VAL A 88 4.40 -1.03 14.15
CA VAL A 88 3.30 -0.06 14.27
C VAL A 88 2.03 -0.59 13.59
N ALA A 89 2.14 -1.05 12.34
CA ALA A 89 1.01 -1.63 11.61
C ALA A 89 0.35 -2.77 12.40
N ARG A 90 1.14 -3.66 12.97
CA ARG A 90 0.64 -4.83 13.71
C ARG A 90 0.13 -4.51 15.10
N GLN A 91 0.90 -3.77 15.89
CA GLN A 91 0.64 -3.59 17.32
C GLN A 91 -0.39 -2.50 17.59
N ASP A 92 -0.39 -1.41 16.79
CA ASP A 92 -1.29 -0.29 17.01
C ASP A 92 -2.61 -0.44 16.22
N PHE A 93 -2.56 -1.08 15.04
CA PHE A 93 -3.74 -1.21 14.18
C PHE A 93 -4.22 -2.64 13.96
N GLY A 94 -3.48 -3.67 14.37
CA GLY A 94 -3.81 -5.07 14.09
C GLY A 94 -3.71 -5.45 12.62
N ILE A 95 -3.03 -4.62 11.79
CA ILE A 95 -2.86 -4.84 10.35
C ILE A 95 -1.68 -5.79 10.12
N GLY A 96 -1.90 -6.84 9.34
CA GLY A 96 -0.92 -7.89 9.08
C GLY A 96 -0.25 -7.82 7.71
N ALA A 97 -0.29 -6.68 7.02
CA ALA A 97 0.38 -6.46 5.74
C ALA A 97 0.74 -4.98 5.56
N VAL A 98 1.88 -4.71 4.91
CA VAL A 98 2.42 -3.36 4.73
C VAL A 98 2.91 -3.12 3.32
N GLU A 99 2.92 -1.83 2.94
CA GLU A 99 3.36 -1.28 1.68
C GLU A 99 4.38 -0.18 1.98
N TYR A 100 5.65 -0.44 1.64
CA TYR A 100 6.76 0.46 1.94
C TYR A 100 6.84 1.60 0.94
N VAL A 101 7.48 2.72 1.34
CA VAL A 101 7.83 3.83 0.45
C VAL A 101 9.34 4.03 0.45
N ASN A 102 9.95 4.03 -0.71
CA ASN A 102 11.40 4.05 -0.88
C ASN A 102 12.09 5.28 -0.27
N THR A 103 11.41 6.42 -0.19
CA THR A 103 11.98 7.66 0.36
C THR A 103 12.33 7.57 1.84
N PHE A 104 11.74 6.61 2.59
CA PHE A 104 12.07 6.37 4.00
C PHE A 104 13.33 5.53 4.20
N PHE A 105 13.85 4.92 3.12
CA PHE A 105 15.09 4.11 3.16
C PHE A 105 15.87 4.20 1.84
N PHE A 106 15.91 5.39 1.26
CA PHE A 106 16.34 5.64 -0.11
C PHE A 106 17.76 5.15 -0.43
N ASN A 107 18.70 5.31 0.49
CA ASN A 107 20.08 4.83 0.35
C ASN A 107 20.29 3.38 0.85
N LYS A 108 19.22 2.66 1.18
CA LYS A 108 19.30 1.31 1.77
C LYS A 108 18.90 0.18 0.81
N ALA A 109 18.43 0.48 -0.40
CA ALA A 109 17.94 -0.53 -1.36
C ALA A 109 18.91 -1.71 -1.59
N THR A 110 20.22 -1.45 -1.56
CA THR A 110 21.27 -2.46 -1.73
C THR A 110 21.93 -2.88 -0.41
N ASN A 111 21.53 -2.31 0.72
CA ASN A 111 22.08 -2.64 2.04
C ASN A 111 21.45 -3.94 2.57
N LYS A 112 22.12 -5.05 2.36
CA LYS A 112 21.65 -6.39 2.75
C LYS A 112 21.37 -6.53 4.24
N ASN A 113 22.14 -5.86 5.11
CA ASN A 113 21.90 -5.91 6.56
C ASN A 113 20.64 -5.18 6.94
N TYR A 114 20.39 -4.01 6.38
CA TYR A 114 19.19 -3.22 6.59
C TYR A 114 17.94 -3.96 6.09
N LEU A 115 17.95 -4.46 4.86
CA LEU A 115 16.83 -5.24 4.32
C LEU A 115 16.58 -6.53 5.12
N LYS A 116 17.64 -7.17 5.63
CA LYS A 116 17.51 -8.33 6.53
C LYS A 116 16.81 -7.95 7.84
N GLU A 117 17.14 -6.80 8.41
CA GLU A 117 16.51 -6.29 9.63
C GLU A 117 15.02 -5.99 9.39
N MET A 118 14.67 -5.26 8.31
CA MET A 118 13.27 -5.03 7.90
C MET A 118 12.49 -6.35 7.81
N LYS A 119 13.03 -7.31 7.07
CA LYS A 119 12.41 -8.63 6.89
C LYS A 119 12.26 -9.41 8.20
N THR A 120 13.25 -9.31 9.08
CA THR A 120 13.23 -9.99 10.39
C THR A 120 12.15 -9.40 11.29
N ILE A 121 12.02 -8.07 11.32
CA ILE A 121 10.99 -7.38 12.09
C ILE A 121 9.60 -7.73 11.55
N ALA A 122 9.38 -7.58 10.24
CA ALA A 122 8.09 -7.89 9.63
C ALA A 122 7.67 -9.36 9.90
N ASN A 123 8.58 -10.32 9.72
CA ASN A 123 8.31 -11.73 10.00
C ASN A 123 8.04 -11.98 11.49
N GLY A 124 8.78 -11.33 12.39
CA GLY A 124 8.60 -11.45 13.83
C GLY A 124 7.23 -10.96 14.31
N GLU A 125 6.69 -9.94 13.67
CA GLU A 125 5.34 -9.41 13.92
C GLU A 125 4.24 -10.17 13.13
N GLY A 126 4.60 -11.12 12.27
CA GLY A 126 3.66 -11.82 11.40
C GLY A 126 3.04 -10.91 10.34
N VAL A 127 3.80 -9.92 9.86
CA VAL A 127 3.38 -8.91 8.86
C VAL A 127 3.96 -9.27 7.50
N LYS A 128 3.13 -9.23 6.46
CA LYS A 128 3.52 -9.43 5.06
C LYS A 128 4.00 -8.14 4.43
N SER A 129 5.14 -8.18 3.76
CA SER A 129 5.59 -7.12 2.87
C SER A 129 4.92 -7.31 1.51
N LEU A 130 4.16 -6.33 1.01
CA LEU A 130 3.39 -6.46 -0.23
C LEU A 130 4.06 -5.81 -1.42
N LEU A 131 4.52 -4.58 -1.26
CA LEU A 131 5.15 -3.81 -2.33
C LEU A 131 6.07 -2.71 -1.77
N ILE A 132 6.88 -2.12 -2.65
CA ILE A 132 7.62 -0.88 -2.40
C ILE A 132 7.11 0.17 -3.39
N MET A 133 6.63 1.30 -2.88
CA MET A 133 6.33 2.49 -3.67
C MET A 133 7.64 3.22 -3.98
N CYS A 134 7.91 3.47 -5.25
CA CYS A 134 9.16 4.06 -5.72
C CYS A 134 8.92 5.46 -6.26
N ASP A 135 9.47 6.45 -5.56
CA ASP A 135 9.46 7.86 -5.94
C ASP A 135 10.91 8.36 -6.14
N ALA A 136 11.06 9.50 -6.82
CA ALA A 136 12.33 10.22 -7.02
C ALA A 136 13.43 9.44 -7.78
N GLU A 137 13.10 8.43 -8.57
CA GLU A 137 14.05 7.64 -9.37
C GLU A 137 14.11 8.07 -10.85
N GLY A 138 13.47 9.18 -11.20
CA GLY A 138 13.38 9.73 -12.56
C GLY A 138 12.08 9.34 -13.27
N ALA A 139 11.81 10.01 -14.39
CA ALA A 139 10.59 9.81 -15.17
C ALA A 139 10.72 8.62 -16.12
N LEU A 140 9.91 7.59 -15.92
CA LEU A 140 9.89 6.40 -16.79
C LEU A 140 9.40 6.70 -18.22
N GLY A 141 8.72 7.83 -18.42
CA GLY A 141 8.32 8.34 -19.73
C GLY A 141 9.12 9.57 -20.18
N ASP A 142 10.34 9.77 -19.74
CA ASP A 142 11.16 10.92 -20.13
C ASP A 142 11.34 10.98 -21.67
N PRO A 143 11.11 12.14 -22.33
CA PRO A 143 11.30 12.29 -23.77
C PRO A 143 12.73 11.97 -24.22
N ALA A 144 13.74 12.30 -23.42
CA ALA A 144 15.12 11.97 -23.69
C ALA A 144 15.39 10.49 -23.39
N ALA A 145 15.70 9.70 -24.41
CA ALA A 145 15.91 8.26 -24.28
C ALA A 145 16.97 7.88 -23.24
N ALA A 146 18.04 8.67 -23.11
CA ALA A 146 19.08 8.42 -22.12
C ALA A 146 18.58 8.64 -20.68
N ALA A 147 17.78 9.69 -20.44
CA ALA A 147 17.18 9.96 -19.13
C ALA A 147 16.14 8.88 -18.77
N ARG A 148 15.33 8.45 -19.73
CA ARG A 148 14.37 7.36 -19.56
C ARG A 148 15.08 6.04 -19.23
N THR A 149 16.18 5.70 -19.92
CA THR A 149 16.97 4.52 -19.59
C THR A 149 17.56 4.61 -18.19
N ASN A 150 18.10 5.76 -17.79
CA ASN A 150 18.61 5.95 -16.43
C ASN A 150 17.51 5.79 -15.37
N ALA A 151 16.30 6.32 -15.62
CA ALA A 151 15.16 6.12 -14.73
C ALA A 151 14.81 4.63 -14.58
N VAL A 152 14.78 3.87 -15.67
CA VAL A 152 14.55 2.42 -15.64
C VAL A 152 15.64 1.72 -14.80
N GLU A 153 16.92 2.03 -15.02
CA GLU A 153 18.05 1.41 -14.30
C GLU A 153 18.04 1.77 -12.80
N ASN A 154 17.65 3.00 -12.45
CA ASN A 154 17.51 3.43 -11.05
C ASN A 154 16.48 2.60 -10.28
N HIS A 155 15.44 2.10 -10.95
CA HIS A 155 14.41 1.26 -10.32
C HIS A 155 14.85 -0.20 -10.12
N TYR A 156 15.89 -0.69 -10.78
CA TYR A 156 16.33 -2.09 -10.65
C TYR A 156 16.64 -2.48 -9.20
N LYS A 157 17.32 -1.62 -8.46
CA LYS A 157 17.65 -1.86 -7.04
C LYS A 157 16.40 -2.07 -6.17
N TRP A 158 15.27 -1.46 -6.55
CA TRP A 158 14.00 -1.59 -5.83
C TRP A 158 13.29 -2.91 -6.16
N ILE A 159 13.40 -3.39 -7.39
CA ILE A 159 12.96 -4.74 -7.76
C ILE A 159 13.74 -5.78 -6.96
N ASP A 160 15.07 -5.64 -6.86
CA ASP A 160 15.91 -6.54 -6.09
C ASP A 160 15.55 -6.50 -4.59
N ALA A 161 15.34 -5.31 -4.03
CA ALA A 161 14.91 -5.13 -2.65
C ALA A 161 13.52 -5.73 -2.39
N ALA A 162 12.56 -5.50 -3.29
CA ALA A 162 11.21 -6.06 -3.22
C ALA A 162 11.24 -7.59 -3.23
N ASN A 163 12.00 -8.20 -4.13
CA ASN A 163 12.20 -9.64 -4.16
C ASN A 163 12.82 -10.16 -2.84
N TYR A 164 13.84 -9.49 -2.32
CA TYR A 164 14.46 -9.90 -1.06
C TYR A 164 13.49 -9.82 0.13
N LEU A 165 12.66 -8.77 0.21
CA LEU A 165 11.67 -8.59 1.26
C LEU A 165 10.48 -9.56 1.14
N GLY A 166 10.25 -10.13 -0.05
CA GLY A 166 9.12 -11.02 -0.35
C GLY A 166 7.87 -10.26 -0.81
N CYS A 167 8.05 -9.03 -1.32
CA CYS A 167 7.01 -8.27 -1.99
C CYS A 167 6.60 -8.93 -3.31
N HIS A 168 5.39 -8.64 -3.77
CA HIS A 168 4.92 -9.09 -5.09
C HIS A 168 5.07 -8.04 -6.18
N SER A 169 5.30 -6.78 -5.82
CA SER A 169 5.34 -5.65 -6.77
C SER A 169 6.29 -4.54 -6.31
N ILE A 170 6.68 -3.71 -7.25
CA ILE A 170 7.01 -2.31 -6.99
C ILE A 170 5.94 -1.42 -7.60
N ARG A 171 5.57 -0.30 -6.95
CA ARG A 171 4.74 0.75 -7.53
C ARG A 171 5.65 1.86 -8.06
N VAL A 172 5.37 2.31 -9.26
CA VAL A 172 6.10 3.38 -9.94
C VAL A 172 5.15 4.43 -10.49
N ASN A 173 5.70 5.58 -10.91
CA ASN A 173 4.97 6.65 -11.56
C ASN A 173 5.21 6.61 -13.07
N ALA A 174 4.17 6.88 -13.88
CA ALA A 174 4.26 6.97 -15.33
C ALA A 174 4.45 8.43 -15.80
N GLN A 175 5.33 9.18 -15.13
CA GLN A 175 5.61 10.57 -15.49
C GLN A 175 6.23 10.65 -16.89
N SER A 176 5.75 11.62 -17.68
CA SER A 176 6.19 11.89 -19.05
C SER A 176 5.90 13.35 -19.41
N GLU A 177 6.37 13.77 -20.57
CA GLU A 177 6.15 15.10 -21.14
C GLU A 177 5.76 15.00 -22.62
N GLY A 178 5.12 16.05 -23.15
CA GLY A 178 4.68 16.11 -24.55
C GLY A 178 3.17 15.96 -24.71
N GLY A 179 2.73 15.58 -25.91
CA GLY A 179 1.31 15.38 -26.21
C GLY A 179 0.76 14.07 -25.62
N TYR A 180 -0.57 13.97 -25.53
CA TYR A 180 -1.28 12.83 -24.93
C TYR A 180 -0.79 11.46 -25.47
N ASP A 181 -0.80 11.29 -26.81
CA ASP A 181 -0.39 10.03 -27.43
C ASP A 181 1.12 9.78 -27.41
N GLU A 182 1.92 10.85 -27.34
CA GLU A 182 3.37 10.76 -27.21
C GLU A 182 3.74 10.27 -25.82
N GLN A 183 3.15 10.83 -24.78
CA GLN A 183 3.39 10.42 -23.40
C GLN A 183 3.01 8.95 -23.17
N ILE A 184 1.92 8.43 -23.80
CA ILE A 184 1.57 6.99 -23.74
C ILE A 184 2.74 6.14 -24.25
N LYS A 185 3.30 6.49 -25.40
CA LYS A 185 4.41 5.73 -26.03
C LYS A 185 5.68 5.75 -25.17
N LEU A 186 6.01 6.93 -24.64
CA LEU A 186 7.21 7.10 -23.82
C LEU A 186 7.08 6.35 -22.49
N ALA A 187 5.95 6.49 -21.80
CA ALA A 187 5.69 5.77 -20.57
C ALA A 187 5.66 4.25 -20.79
N ALA A 188 5.02 3.78 -21.85
CA ALA A 188 4.98 2.36 -22.19
C ALA A 188 6.38 1.80 -22.51
N ASP A 189 7.25 2.57 -23.16
CA ASP A 189 8.63 2.14 -23.43
C ASP A 189 9.42 1.91 -22.14
N GLY A 190 9.43 2.89 -21.21
CA GLY A 190 10.14 2.73 -19.94
C GLY A 190 9.55 1.63 -19.05
N LEU A 191 8.21 1.55 -18.98
CA LEU A 191 7.53 0.50 -18.23
C LEU A 191 7.80 -0.89 -18.80
N SER A 192 7.86 -1.05 -20.13
CA SER A 192 8.20 -2.33 -20.76
C SER A 192 9.59 -2.79 -20.36
N GLN A 193 10.60 -1.90 -20.46
CA GLN A 193 11.97 -2.21 -20.07
C GLN A 193 12.07 -2.61 -18.60
N LEU A 194 11.40 -1.89 -17.71
CA LEU A 194 11.39 -2.17 -16.27
C LEU A 194 10.66 -3.48 -15.95
N THR A 195 9.54 -3.75 -16.64
CA THR A 195 8.75 -4.97 -16.45
C THR A 195 9.53 -6.22 -16.89
N GLU A 196 10.30 -6.13 -17.97
CA GLU A 196 11.21 -7.20 -18.39
C GLU A 196 12.26 -7.53 -17.31
N TYR A 197 12.78 -6.50 -16.63
CA TYR A 197 13.68 -6.74 -15.50
C TYR A 197 12.92 -7.40 -14.32
N GLY A 198 11.74 -6.90 -13.95
CA GLY A 198 10.91 -7.45 -12.88
C GLY A 198 10.52 -8.91 -13.09
N THR A 199 10.33 -9.30 -14.35
CA THR A 199 9.97 -10.68 -14.73
C THR A 199 11.02 -11.70 -14.26
N LYS A 200 12.30 -11.35 -14.24
CA LYS A 200 13.39 -12.21 -13.78
C LYS A 200 13.27 -12.60 -12.31
N TYR A 201 12.57 -11.79 -11.52
CA TYR A 201 12.44 -11.92 -10.07
C TYR A 201 11.00 -12.20 -9.62
N ASP A 202 10.08 -12.44 -10.54
CA ASP A 202 8.66 -12.64 -10.24
C ASP A 202 7.97 -11.39 -9.62
N ILE A 203 8.53 -10.19 -9.85
CA ILE A 203 8.03 -8.90 -9.35
C ILE A 203 7.20 -8.22 -10.43
N ASN A 204 6.00 -7.73 -10.06
CA ASN A 204 5.20 -6.90 -10.93
C ASN A 204 5.65 -5.43 -10.85
N VAL A 205 5.51 -4.72 -11.97
CA VAL A 205 5.65 -3.28 -12.06
C VAL A 205 4.25 -2.70 -12.20
N ILE A 206 3.80 -1.97 -11.20
CA ILE A 206 2.45 -1.42 -11.15
C ILE A 206 2.48 0.10 -11.10
N VAL A 207 1.56 0.74 -11.79
CA VAL A 207 1.48 2.20 -11.89
C VAL A 207 0.29 2.71 -11.09
N GLU A 208 0.56 3.75 -10.29
CA GLU A 208 -0.47 4.51 -9.58
C GLU A 208 -0.95 5.69 -10.44
N ASN A 209 -2.23 6.01 -10.38
CA ASN A 209 -2.72 7.30 -10.83
C ASN A 209 -2.23 8.37 -9.83
N HIS A 210 -1.30 9.26 -10.27
CA HIS A 210 -0.51 10.09 -9.36
C HIS A 210 -0.24 11.49 -9.92
N GLY A 211 -1.29 12.16 -10.37
CA GLY A 211 -1.23 13.51 -10.95
C GLY A 211 -0.98 13.52 -12.46
N GLY A 212 -1.30 14.65 -13.08
CA GLY A 212 -1.16 14.82 -14.53
C GLY A 212 -1.95 13.78 -15.33
N LEU A 213 -1.43 13.37 -16.48
CA LEU A 213 -2.12 12.40 -17.33
C LEU A 213 -2.24 11.00 -16.69
N SER A 214 -1.39 10.63 -15.73
CA SER A 214 -1.56 9.36 -15.03
C SER A 214 -2.85 9.30 -14.20
N SER A 215 -3.42 10.45 -13.84
CA SER A 215 -4.72 10.57 -13.18
C SER A 215 -5.92 10.47 -14.14
N ASN A 216 -5.68 10.38 -15.45
CA ASN A 216 -6.71 10.06 -16.43
C ASN A 216 -6.76 8.55 -16.65
N GLY A 217 -7.82 7.89 -16.20
CA GLY A 217 -7.94 6.43 -16.24
C GLY A 217 -7.78 5.86 -17.65
N LYS A 218 -8.32 6.53 -18.68
CA LYS A 218 -8.16 6.11 -20.07
C LYS A 218 -6.71 6.21 -20.56
N TRP A 219 -6.02 7.29 -20.17
CA TRP A 219 -4.63 7.45 -20.54
C TRP A 219 -3.79 6.33 -19.93
N LEU A 220 -3.93 6.10 -18.63
CA LEU A 220 -3.13 5.09 -17.93
C LEU A 220 -3.47 3.67 -18.40
N SER A 221 -4.75 3.35 -18.61
CA SER A 221 -5.17 2.08 -19.22
C SER A 221 -4.53 1.89 -20.59
N GLY A 222 -4.50 2.96 -21.42
CA GLY A 222 -3.85 2.93 -22.73
C GLY A 222 -2.34 2.69 -22.66
N VAL A 223 -1.66 3.19 -21.61
CA VAL A 223 -0.24 2.88 -21.36
C VAL A 223 -0.07 1.39 -21.05
N ILE A 224 -0.89 0.84 -20.13
CA ILE A 224 -0.81 -0.57 -19.74
C ILE A 224 -1.13 -1.50 -20.91
N ASP A 225 -2.15 -1.16 -21.72
CA ASP A 225 -2.49 -1.90 -22.95
C ASP A 225 -1.33 -1.90 -23.95
N MET A 226 -0.61 -0.78 -24.09
CA MET A 226 0.54 -0.69 -24.97
C MET A 226 1.72 -1.54 -24.48
N VAL A 227 1.97 -1.60 -23.17
CA VAL A 227 2.98 -2.50 -22.57
C VAL A 227 2.58 -3.96 -22.79
N ASN A 228 1.31 -4.28 -22.66
CA ASN A 228 0.72 -5.61 -22.91
C ASN A 228 1.53 -6.75 -22.27
N HIS A 229 1.87 -6.61 -21.00
CA HIS A 229 2.65 -7.61 -20.27
C HIS A 229 1.94 -8.03 -18.97
N PRO A 230 1.82 -9.34 -18.63
CA PRO A 230 1.05 -9.81 -17.47
C PRO A 230 1.58 -9.31 -16.13
N ARG A 231 2.84 -8.87 -16.05
CA ARG A 231 3.42 -8.29 -14.85
C ARG A 231 3.41 -6.77 -14.81
N CYS A 232 2.97 -6.10 -15.87
CA CYS A 232 2.63 -4.68 -15.83
C CYS A 232 1.17 -4.55 -15.42
N GLY A 233 0.86 -3.57 -14.58
CA GLY A 233 -0.51 -3.36 -14.11
C GLY A 233 -0.67 -2.04 -13.39
N THR A 234 -1.76 -1.89 -12.65
CA THR A 234 -2.08 -0.68 -11.92
C THR A 234 -2.17 -0.90 -10.42
N LEU A 235 -2.03 0.20 -9.69
CA LEU A 235 -2.44 0.39 -8.31
C LEU A 235 -3.43 1.57 -8.32
N PRO A 236 -4.75 1.32 -8.55
CA PRO A 236 -5.72 2.40 -8.51
C PRO A 236 -5.76 3.04 -7.12
N ASP A 237 -5.54 4.36 -7.08
CA ASP A 237 -5.66 5.20 -5.89
C ASP A 237 -6.99 5.94 -5.91
N PHE A 238 -7.70 6.01 -4.76
CA PHE A 238 -9.05 6.57 -4.70
C PHE A 238 -9.09 8.10 -4.72
N GLY A 239 -7.96 8.76 -4.45
CA GLY A 239 -7.89 10.22 -4.30
C GLY A 239 -7.11 10.96 -5.38
N ASN A 240 -6.14 10.33 -6.04
CA ASN A 240 -5.21 10.99 -6.95
C ASN A 240 -5.76 11.15 -8.37
N PHE A 241 -6.85 11.90 -8.51
CA PHE A 241 -7.51 12.15 -9.81
C PHE A 241 -7.43 13.59 -10.29
N TYR A 242 -6.50 14.41 -9.77
CA TYR A 242 -6.21 15.73 -10.31
C TYR A 242 -5.33 15.63 -11.58
N LEU A 243 -5.67 16.44 -12.60
CA LEU A 243 -4.98 16.44 -13.90
C LEU A 243 -3.85 17.49 -13.98
N GLY A 244 -3.71 18.33 -12.94
CA GLY A 244 -2.65 19.30 -12.81
C GLY A 244 -1.35 18.74 -12.23
N THR A 245 -0.46 19.63 -11.79
CA THR A 245 0.78 19.27 -11.08
C THR A 245 0.57 19.20 -9.57
N TRP A 246 1.58 18.77 -8.83
CA TRP A 246 1.56 18.78 -7.36
C TRP A 246 1.49 20.19 -6.78
N GLU A 247 2.11 21.15 -7.44
CA GLU A 247 2.13 22.56 -7.06
C GLU A 247 0.82 23.26 -7.41
N ASP A 248 0.20 22.86 -8.52
CA ASP A 248 -1.08 23.39 -9.00
C ASP A 248 -1.99 22.24 -9.44
N LYS A 249 -2.77 21.73 -8.50
CA LYS A 249 -3.78 20.70 -8.80
C LYS A 249 -4.94 21.27 -9.62
N GLY A 250 -5.13 22.59 -9.61
CA GLY A 250 -6.18 23.27 -10.33
C GLY A 250 -7.59 22.78 -9.98
N ASN A 251 -8.53 23.08 -10.90
CA ASN A 251 -9.92 22.62 -10.80
C ASN A 251 -10.24 21.48 -11.80
N ASP A 252 -9.22 20.93 -12.47
CA ASP A 252 -9.40 19.92 -13.50
C ASP A 252 -9.17 18.53 -12.88
N TRP A 253 -10.26 17.86 -12.55
CA TRP A 253 -10.27 16.57 -11.92
C TRP A 253 -10.95 15.54 -12.80
N TYR A 254 -10.33 14.38 -12.95
CA TYR A 254 -10.97 13.21 -13.55
C TYR A 254 -11.98 12.61 -12.57
N ASP A 255 -13.09 12.07 -13.08
CA ASP A 255 -14.05 11.37 -12.20
C ASP A 255 -13.39 10.14 -11.58
N ARG A 256 -13.24 10.13 -10.25
CA ARG A 256 -12.53 9.07 -9.51
C ARG A 256 -13.19 7.70 -9.67
N TYR A 257 -14.51 7.63 -9.77
CA TYR A 257 -15.21 6.36 -9.91
C TYR A 257 -15.04 5.78 -11.32
N VAL A 258 -15.11 6.64 -12.33
CA VAL A 258 -14.82 6.26 -13.71
C VAL A 258 -13.35 5.85 -13.83
N GLY A 259 -12.43 6.62 -13.26
CA GLY A 259 -11.01 6.31 -13.31
C GLY A 259 -10.66 5.00 -12.64
N VAL A 260 -11.19 4.71 -11.44
CA VAL A 260 -10.97 3.41 -10.79
C VAL A 260 -11.59 2.28 -11.62
N GLU A 261 -12.81 2.44 -12.17
CA GLU A 261 -13.43 1.44 -13.02
C GLU A 261 -12.57 1.11 -14.25
N GLU A 262 -11.95 2.11 -14.89
CA GLU A 262 -11.07 1.95 -16.04
C GLU A 262 -9.73 1.27 -15.68
N LEU A 263 -9.22 1.47 -14.45
CA LEU A 263 -7.93 0.93 -14.00
C LEU A 263 -8.04 -0.47 -13.38
N MET A 264 -9.20 -0.83 -12.82
CA MET A 264 -9.38 -2.11 -12.11
C MET A 264 -9.09 -3.37 -12.94
N PRO A 265 -9.34 -3.43 -14.27
CA PRO A 265 -8.96 -4.60 -15.08
C PRO A 265 -7.47 -4.96 -15.03
N TYR A 266 -6.62 -4.00 -14.72
CA TYR A 266 -5.16 -4.15 -14.66
C TYR A 266 -4.64 -4.20 -13.22
N ALA A 267 -5.51 -4.03 -12.21
CA ALA A 267 -5.11 -3.84 -10.82
C ALA A 267 -4.42 -5.07 -10.23
N LYS A 268 -3.31 -4.84 -9.54
CA LYS A 268 -2.59 -5.86 -8.75
C LYS A 268 -2.52 -5.48 -7.27
N ALA A 269 -2.81 -4.24 -6.94
CA ALA A 269 -3.01 -3.68 -5.61
C ALA A 269 -4.03 -2.52 -5.73
N VAL A 270 -4.51 -2.00 -4.61
CA VAL A 270 -5.45 -0.87 -4.56
C VAL A 270 -5.02 0.03 -3.41
N SER A 271 -4.92 1.35 -3.65
CA SER A 271 -4.65 2.36 -2.63
C SER A 271 -5.96 3.02 -2.19
N ASP A 272 -6.25 2.87 -0.92
CA ASP A 272 -7.38 3.48 -0.22
C ASP A 272 -6.95 4.85 0.34
N LYS A 273 -6.80 5.83 -0.55
CA LYS A 273 -6.48 7.19 -0.13
C LYS A 273 -7.67 7.83 0.56
N SER A 274 -7.44 8.29 1.78
CA SER A 274 -8.42 8.98 2.60
C SER A 274 -7.86 10.28 3.16
N HIS A 275 -8.72 11.27 3.38
CA HIS A 275 -8.35 12.56 3.91
C HIS A 275 -9.13 12.87 5.20
N ASN A 276 -10.36 13.33 5.08
CA ASN A 276 -11.14 13.82 6.20
C ASN A 276 -12.46 13.08 6.33
N PHE A 277 -12.95 12.95 7.56
CA PHE A 277 -14.16 12.20 7.87
C PHE A 277 -15.27 13.13 8.38
N ASN A 278 -16.52 12.77 8.12
CA ASN A 278 -17.69 13.38 8.72
C ASN A 278 -17.97 12.80 10.11
N GLU A 279 -19.04 13.29 10.77
CA GLU A 279 -19.44 12.83 12.12
C GLU A 279 -19.89 11.36 12.15
N ASP A 280 -20.34 10.83 11.02
CA ASP A 280 -20.77 9.42 10.88
C ASP A 280 -19.58 8.48 10.60
N GLY A 281 -18.38 9.04 10.41
CA GLY A 281 -17.14 8.32 10.12
C GLY A 281 -16.98 7.93 8.65
N ASP A 282 -17.77 8.52 7.74
CA ASP A 282 -17.60 8.36 6.31
C ASP A 282 -16.59 9.40 5.78
N GLU A 283 -15.80 9.04 4.78
CA GLU A 283 -14.88 9.94 4.10
C GLU A 283 -15.65 11.01 3.35
N LYS A 284 -15.19 12.29 3.44
CA LYS A 284 -15.96 13.46 2.95
C LYS A 284 -16.04 13.55 1.42
N ASP A 285 -14.98 13.12 0.72
CA ASP A 285 -14.81 13.34 -0.72
C ASP A 285 -15.11 12.09 -1.55
N THR A 286 -15.08 10.90 -0.92
CA THR A 286 -15.22 9.61 -1.60
C THR A 286 -16.30 8.77 -0.93
N ASP A 287 -17.32 8.36 -1.69
CA ASP A 287 -18.26 7.33 -1.26
C ASP A 287 -17.59 5.94 -1.33
N TYR A 288 -17.16 5.45 -0.20
CA TYR A 288 -16.43 4.18 -0.08
C TYR A 288 -17.30 2.97 -0.40
N SER A 289 -18.59 3.01 -0.12
CA SER A 289 -19.51 1.93 -0.51
C SER A 289 -19.63 1.83 -2.02
N LYS A 290 -19.69 2.97 -2.74
CA LYS A 290 -19.68 3.01 -4.20
C LYS A 290 -18.33 2.58 -4.76
N MET A 291 -17.23 3.09 -4.21
CA MET A 291 -15.87 2.79 -4.65
C MET A 291 -15.54 1.30 -4.50
N MET A 292 -15.81 0.71 -3.35
CA MET A 292 -15.56 -0.69 -3.10
C MET A 292 -16.46 -1.63 -3.91
N ARG A 293 -17.66 -1.21 -4.33
CA ARG A 293 -18.43 -1.98 -5.30
C ARG A 293 -17.72 -2.07 -6.65
N ILE A 294 -17.15 -0.98 -7.15
CA ILE A 294 -16.36 -0.99 -8.40
C ILE A 294 -15.20 -1.98 -8.27
N VAL A 295 -14.45 -1.91 -7.18
CA VAL A 295 -13.32 -2.81 -6.89
C VAL A 295 -13.77 -4.29 -6.86
N LEU A 296 -14.88 -4.58 -6.17
CA LEU A 296 -15.38 -5.95 -5.99
C LEU A 296 -16.08 -6.49 -7.26
N ASP A 297 -16.79 -5.64 -8.02
CA ASP A 297 -17.44 -6.00 -9.29
C ASP A 297 -16.38 -6.34 -10.36
N ALA A 298 -15.20 -5.72 -10.31
CA ALA A 298 -14.03 -6.11 -11.13
C ALA A 298 -13.40 -7.46 -10.72
N GLY A 299 -13.90 -8.10 -9.66
CA GLY A 299 -13.40 -9.39 -9.17
C GLY A 299 -12.18 -9.31 -8.25
N TYR A 300 -11.73 -8.12 -7.86
CA TYR A 300 -10.58 -7.96 -6.96
C TYR A 300 -10.90 -8.46 -5.54
N ARG A 301 -10.02 -9.27 -4.98
CA ARG A 301 -10.12 -9.86 -3.63
C ARG A 301 -8.80 -9.79 -2.86
N GLY A 302 -7.90 -8.90 -3.28
CA GLY A 302 -6.57 -8.71 -2.71
C GLY A 302 -6.56 -7.81 -1.47
N TYR A 303 -5.45 -7.10 -1.30
CA TYR A 303 -5.28 -6.11 -0.25
C TYR A 303 -5.71 -4.73 -0.74
N VAL A 304 -6.36 -3.98 0.16
CA VAL A 304 -6.69 -2.56 0.00
C VAL A 304 -5.82 -1.82 1.01
N GLY A 305 -4.90 -1.01 0.52
CA GLY A 305 -3.87 -0.34 1.31
C GLY A 305 -4.36 0.99 1.85
N ILE A 306 -4.45 1.14 3.16
CA ILE A 306 -4.76 2.42 3.80
C ILE A 306 -3.64 3.42 3.50
N GLU A 307 -4.01 4.56 2.91
CA GLU A 307 -3.11 5.69 2.73
C GLU A 307 -3.82 6.98 3.18
N TYR A 308 -3.64 7.29 4.47
CA TYR A 308 -4.25 8.49 5.07
C TYR A 308 -3.37 9.72 4.86
N GLU A 309 -3.93 10.76 4.28
CA GLU A 309 -3.26 12.05 4.05
C GLU A 309 -4.06 13.26 4.58
N GLY A 310 -5.00 13.02 5.46
CA GLY A 310 -5.84 14.07 6.02
C GLY A 310 -5.12 15.05 6.95
N SER A 311 -5.85 16.11 7.30
CA SER A 311 -5.34 17.17 8.19
C SER A 311 -6.18 17.36 9.45
N ASP A 312 -7.41 16.84 9.48
CA ASP A 312 -8.34 17.03 10.61
C ASP A 312 -8.01 16.10 11.79
N LEU A 313 -7.38 14.96 11.53
CA LEU A 313 -6.97 13.97 12.54
C LEU A 313 -5.45 13.80 12.54
N SER A 314 -4.92 13.26 13.65
CA SER A 314 -3.55 12.75 13.66
C SER A 314 -3.40 11.58 12.68
N GLU A 315 -2.18 11.27 12.22
CA GLU A 315 -1.93 10.11 11.35
C GLU A 315 -2.46 8.81 11.98
N MET A 316 -2.23 8.61 13.28
CA MET A 316 -2.71 7.43 14.00
C MET A 316 -4.25 7.35 14.05
N ASP A 317 -4.92 8.45 14.32
CA ASP A 317 -6.38 8.50 14.37
C ASP A 317 -6.99 8.36 12.97
N GLY A 318 -6.36 8.97 11.96
CA GLY A 318 -6.77 8.89 10.56
C GLY A 318 -6.66 7.47 10.00
N ILE A 319 -5.54 6.79 10.21
CA ILE A 319 -5.36 5.37 9.86
C ILE A 319 -6.43 4.51 10.54
N ALA A 320 -6.68 4.74 11.83
CA ALA A 320 -7.71 4.01 12.56
C ALA A 320 -9.13 4.31 12.04
N ALA A 321 -9.41 5.54 11.62
CA ALA A 321 -10.69 5.93 11.02
C ALA A 321 -10.90 5.26 9.66
N THR A 322 -9.89 5.29 8.79
CA THR A 322 -9.91 4.65 7.48
C THR A 322 -10.13 3.14 7.62
N LYS A 323 -9.41 2.51 8.55
CA LYS A 323 -9.58 1.08 8.84
C LYS A 323 -11.02 0.75 9.24
N ARG A 324 -11.61 1.53 10.16
CA ARG A 324 -13.00 1.31 10.59
C ARG A 324 -13.98 1.48 9.42
N LEU A 325 -13.75 2.46 8.55
CA LEU A 325 -14.58 2.67 7.36
C LEU A 325 -14.50 1.50 6.40
N LEU A 326 -13.30 1.00 6.10
CA LEU A 326 -13.12 -0.19 5.26
C LEU A 326 -13.79 -1.43 5.86
N GLU A 327 -13.67 -1.65 7.17
CA GLU A 327 -14.32 -2.76 7.87
C GLU A 327 -15.84 -2.65 7.81
N LYS A 328 -16.40 -1.46 8.06
CA LYS A 328 -17.85 -1.16 7.91
C LYS A 328 -18.36 -1.49 6.51
N VAL A 329 -17.68 -0.96 5.49
CA VAL A 329 -18.06 -1.17 4.08
C VAL A 329 -17.92 -2.64 3.67
N ARG A 330 -16.89 -3.35 4.14
CA ARG A 330 -16.72 -4.79 3.90
C ARG A 330 -17.88 -5.60 4.46
N ASP A 331 -18.31 -5.29 5.67
CA ASP A 331 -19.42 -5.99 6.33
C ASP A 331 -20.76 -5.68 5.63
N GLU A 332 -20.99 -4.42 5.25
CA GLU A 332 -22.16 -4.00 4.49
C GLU A 332 -22.26 -4.69 3.12
N LEU A 333 -21.14 -4.91 2.45
CA LEU A 333 -21.11 -5.52 1.12
C LEU A 333 -21.08 -7.05 1.14
N ALA A 334 -20.84 -7.67 2.31
CA ALA A 334 -20.71 -9.13 2.44
C ALA A 334 -21.95 -9.89 1.92
N TYR A 335 -23.15 -9.34 2.08
CA TYR A 335 -24.39 -9.99 1.62
C TYR A 335 -24.47 -10.12 0.09
N LYS A 336 -23.80 -9.23 -0.67
CA LYS A 336 -23.83 -9.23 -2.14
C LYS A 336 -22.73 -10.12 -2.74
N TYR A 337 -21.56 -10.22 -2.10
CA TYR A 337 -20.36 -10.79 -2.71
C TYR A 337 -19.87 -12.09 -2.05
N ASN A 338 -20.49 -12.57 -0.95
CA ASN A 338 -20.28 -13.89 -0.32
C ASN A 338 -21.37 -14.89 -0.80
#